data_0060624c38cac70f88056ca3b3fb0c09
#
_entry.id   0060624c38cac70f88056ca3b3fb0c09
#
_cell.length_a   1.000
_cell.length_b   1.000
_cell.length_c   1.000
_cell.angle_alpha   90.00
_cell.angle_beta   90.00
_cell.angle_gamma   90.00
#
_symmetry.space_group_name_H-M   'P 1'
#
loop_
_entity.id
_entity.type
_entity.pdbx_description
1 polymer ?
#
loop_
_entity_poly.entity_id
_entity_poly.type
_entity_poly.pdbx_seq_one_letter_code
_entity_poly.pdbx_strand_id
1 'polypeptide(L)'
;MSKVIMIQGTMSNAGKSLLAAGLCRIFKQDGYRVAPFKSQNMALNSFITKDGFEMGRAQVVQARAAGIEPSVYMNPILLKPVSDMGSQVIVNGKPVSNMPARKYFAYKKQLIPDIIHAFKKLEEQADIIVIKGAGSPAEINLKADDIVNMGLAKLVGAPVLLAGDIDRGGVFAQLLGTLMLLEPDEKELVKGLIINKFRGDKTILDPGIVMLEERGHVPVAGVIPYMKVAIEEEDSLSEKLEHSQKGLIDLAVIRLPRMSNYTDFDVFEQLPGVSVRYVHNVRELETPDCICLPGSKNTVGDLLWMRQSGIEAAVKKLSKTTPVIGICGGFQMLGEVILDPFCVEQGMDAQGMGLLPIQTTLTKEKTRLQVSGMIENLSGIWSCLNGSPYEGYEIHMGKSTAVNATSSKEKKVGQSQKQPSSDLPTVVCSENGMVCGSYVHGLFDEGDLAWKLVKMLADKKNVTLEALQSGFDYKKFQESQYDLLADTIRQHMDMDFVYSILREAKI
;
A
#
# COMPACT_ATOMS: atom_id res chain seq x y z
N MET A 1 25.18 -14.56 -11.57
CA MET A 1 23.71 -14.59 -11.71
C MET A 1 23.10 -14.68 -10.32
N SER A 2 22.06 -13.92 -10.06
CA SER A 2 21.36 -13.92 -8.78
C SER A 2 20.64 -15.25 -8.58
N LYS A 3 20.52 -15.70 -7.34
CA LYS A 3 19.63 -16.80 -6.99
C LYS A 3 18.19 -16.29 -6.96
N VAL A 4 17.22 -17.15 -7.28
CA VAL A 4 15.81 -16.76 -7.40
C VAL A 4 14.95 -17.73 -6.62
N ILE A 5 13.92 -17.22 -5.94
CA ILE A 5 12.87 -18.00 -5.31
C ILE A 5 11.53 -17.29 -5.47
N MET A 6 10.46 -18.03 -5.69
CA MET A 6 9.13 -17.46 -5.90
C MET A 6 8.11 -17.98 -4.91
N ILE A 7 7.36 -17.07 -4.29
CA ILE A 7 6.23 -17.38 -3.41
C ILE A 7 4.94 -17.26 -4.21
N GLN A 8 4.25 -18.36 -4.41
CA GLN A 8 2.90 -18.41 -4.97
C GLN A 8 1.89 -18.84 -3.90
N GLY A 9 0.62 -18.67 -4.15
CA GLY A 9 -0.41 -19.06 -3.19
C GLY A 9 -1.59 -19.70 -3.88
N THR A 10 -2.28 -20.59 -3.18
CA THR A 10 -3.48 -21.26 -3.67
C THR A 10 -4.65 -20.31 -3.92
N MET A 11 -4.59 -19.09 -3.35
CA MET A 11 -5.64 -18.07 -3.46
C MET A 11 -5.09 -16.67 -3.09
N SER A 12 -5.88 -15.61 -3.33
CA SER A 12 -5.65 -14.30 -2.71
C SER A 12 -5.66 -14.43 -1.18
N ASN A 13 -4.94 -13.56 -0.48
CA ASN A 13 -4.81 -13.54 0.99
C ASN A 13 -4.18 -14.81 1.63
N ALA A 14 -3.59 -15.73 0.85
CA ALA A 14 -2.83 -16.87 1.40
C ALA A 14 -1.55 -16.45 2.16
N GLY A 15 -1.26 -15.14 2.26
CA GLY A 15 -0.12 -14.59 2.99
C GLY A 15 1.16 -14.45 2.17
N LYS A 16 1.08 -14.52 0.83
CA LYS A 16 2.24 -14.35 -0.07
C LYS A 16 3.06 -13.09 0.22
N SER A 17 2.41 -11.98 0.54
CA SER A 17 3.06 -10.68 0.76
C SER A 17 3.96 -10.72 1.99
N LEU A 18 3.46 -11.23 3.12
CA LEU A 18 4.22 -11.38 4.36
C LEU A 18 5.34 -12.42 4.21
N LEU A 19 5.06 -13.57 3.60
CA LEU A 19 6.09 -14.59 3.36
C LEU A 19 7.23 -14.03 2.49
N ALA A 20 6.93 -13.30 1.41
CA ALA A 20 7.95 -12.68 0.58
C ALA A 20 8.74 -11.60 1.34
N ALA A 21 8.07 -10.74 2.13
CA ALA A 21 8.73 -9.74 2.95
C ALA A 21 9.63 -10.37 4.02
N GLY A 22 9.15 -11.42 4.69
CA GLY A 22 9.92 -12.14 5.69
C GLY A 22 11.15 -12.83 5.11
N LEU A 23 11.04 -13.47 3.95
CA LEU A 23 12.20 -14.04 3.25
C LEU A 23 13.20 -12.96 2.82
N CYS A 24 12.72 -11.80 2.33
CA CYS A 24 13.58 -10.67 2.04
C CYS A 24 14.37 -10.23 3.29
N ARG A 25 13.69 -10.16 4.45
CA ARG A 25 14.33 -9.78 5.72
C ARG A 25 15.31 -10.84 6.20
N ILE A 26 14.94 -12.12 6.15
CA ILE A 26 15.80 -13.25 6.53
C ILE A 26 17.11 -13.24 5.72
N PHE A 27 17.00 -13.19 4.40
CA PHE A 27 18.19 -13.20 3.54
C PHE A 27 19.06 -11.96 3.74
N LYS A 28 18.44 -10.79 4.00
CA LYS A 28 19.19 -9.57 4.39
C LYS A 28 19.95 -9.79 5.69
N GLN A 29 19.31 -10.34 6.73
CA GLN A 29 19.95 -10.62 8.02
C GLN A 29 21.11 -11.61 7.87
N ASP A 30 21.01 -12.55 6.94
CA ASP A 30 22.04 -13.54 6.62
C ASP A 30 23.16 -12.98 5.72
N GLY A 31 23.14 -11.66 5.43
CA GLY A 31 24.20 -10.94 4.74
C GLY A 31 24.10 -10.89 3.21
N TYR A 32 23.00 -11.36 2.61
CA TYR A 32 22.80 -11.26 1.16
C TYR A 32 22.24 -9.90 0.76
N ARG A 33 22.57 -9.44 -0.44
CA ARG A 33 21.88 -8.34 -1.13
C ARG A 33 20.59 -8.92 -1.72
N VAL A 34 19.45 -8.43 -1.28
CA VAL A 34 18.15 -9.01 -1.65
C VAL A 34 17.30 -7.97 -2.36
N ALA A 35 16.61 -8.39 -3.43
CA ALA A 35 15.60 -7.58 -4.08
C ALA A 35 14.27 -8.32 -4.18
N PRO A 36 13.14 -7.68 -3.85
CA PRO A 36 11.81 -8.21 -4.15
C PRO A 36 11.47 -7.99 -5.62
N PHE A 37 10.62 -8.87 -6.18
CA PHE A 37 10.10 -8.71 -7.53
C PHE A 37 8.64 -9.17 -7.63
N LYS A 38 7.82 -8.40 -8.35
CA LYS A 38 6.48 -8.77 -8.78
C LYS A 38 6.25 -8.20 -10.16
N SER A 39 6.17 -9.04 -11.18
CA SER A 39 6.08 -8.60 -12.57
C SER A 39 4.92 -7.67 -12.84
N GLN A 40 3.74 -7.99 -12.30
CA GLN A 40 2.53 -7.18 -12.42
C GLN A 40 1.83 -7.06 -11.07
N ASN A 41 1.42 -5.84 -10.71
CA ASN A 41 0.56 -5.58 -9.58
C ASN A 41 -0.75 -4.90 -10.01
N MET A 42 -1.84 -5.16 -9.30
CA MET A 42 -3.10 -4.44 -9.43
C MET A 42 -3.42 -3.84 -8.06
N ALA A 43 -3.29 -2.52 -7.93
CA ALA A 43 -3.50 -1.83 -6.67
C ALA A 43 -3.86 -0.36 -6.88
N LEU A 44 -4.69 0.19 -5.99
CA LEU A 44 -4.93 1.63 -5.88
C LEU A 44 -3.83 2.34 -5.09
N ASN A 45 -3.18 1.60 -4.16
CA ASN A 45 -2.08 2.12 -3.38
C ASN A 45 -0.78 2.08 -4.18
N SER A 46 -0.16 3.23 -4.34
CA SER A 46 1.11 3.38 -5.03
C SER A 46 2.06 4.28 -4.26
N PHE A 47 3.31 4.24 -4.65
CA PHE A 47 4.41 4.99 -4.08
C PHE A 47 5.21 5.63 -5.22
N ILE A 48 5.85 6.75 -4.94
CA ILE A 48 6.75 7.41 -5.87
C ILE A 48 8.19 7.18 -5.44
N THR A 49 8.99 6.60 -6.33
CA THR A 49 10.42 6.39 -6.09
C THR A 49 11.19 7.71 -6.08
N LYS A 50 12.43 7.73 -5.59
CA LYS A 50 13.30 8.91 -5.59
C LYS A 50 13.50 9.52 -6.99
N ASP A 51 13.39 8.68 -8.03
CA ASP A 51 13.52 9.10 -9.44
C ASP A 51 12.21 9.62 -10.03
N GLY A 52 11.13 9.74 -9.23
CA GLY A 52 9.84 10.25 -9.66
C GLY A 52 8.98 9.24 -10.44
N PHE A 53 9.25 7.95 -10.31
CA PHE A 53 8.48 6.88 -10.95
C PHE A 53 7.46 6.26 -10.00
N GLU A 54 6.36 5.75 -10.55
CA GLU A 54 5.26 5.16 -9.77
C GLU A 54 5.38 3.64 -9.71
N MET A 55 5.25 3.06 -8.50
CA MET A 55 5.21 1.60 -8.27
C MET A 55 4.17 1.21 -7.23
N GLY A 56 3.84 -0.09 -7.17
CA GLY A 56 2.90 -0.61 -6.18
C GLY A 56 3.46 -0.58 -4.76
N ARG A 57 2.64 -0.18 -3.80
CA ARG A 57 3.03 -0.02 -2.38
C ARG A 57 3.52 -1.34 -1.76
N ALA A 58 2.93 -2.48 -2.12
CA ALA A 58 3.34 -3.79 -1.60
C ALA A 58 4.82 -4.14 -1.85
N GLN A 59 5.39 -3.73 -2.99
CA GLN A 59 6.80 -3.95 -3.28
C GLN A 59 7.70 -2.98 -2.53
N VAL A 60 7.19 -1.81 -2.14
CA VAL A 60 7.89 -0.88 -1.23
C VAL A 60 8.08 -1.52 0.14
N VAL A 61 7.05 -2.16 0.69
CA VAL A 61 7.12 -2.91 1.95
C VAL A 61 8.21 -3.99 1.89
N GLN A 62 8.25 -4.77 0.81
CA GLN A 62 9.25 -5.80 0.62
C GLN A 62 10.66 -5.23 0.41
N ALA A 63 10.80 -4.10 -0.28
CA ALA A 63 12.07 -3.38 -0.42
C ALA A 63 12.59 -2.88 0.94
N ARG A 64 11.70 -2.31 1.77
CA ARG A 64 12.03 -1.89 3.15
C ARG A 64 12.46 -3.08 4.01
N ALA A 65 11.75 -4.21 3.93
CA ALA A 65 12.15 -5.45 4.60
C ALA A 65 13.54 -5.92 4.17
N ALA A 66 13.86 -5.82 2.88
CA ALA A 66 15.19 -6.09 2.31
C ALA A 66 16.24 -5.01 2.68
N GLY A 67 15.81 -3.86 3.22
CA GLY A 67 16.67 -2.73 3.55
C GLY A 67 17.28 -2.02 2.36
N ILE A 68 16.54 -1.96 1.25
CA ILE A 68 16.96 -1.29 0.02
C ILE A 68 15.93 -0.24 -0.41
N GLU A 69 16.39 0.73 -1.19
CA GLU A 69 15.51 1.74 -1.77
C GLU A 69 14.54 1.13 -2.76
N PRO A 70 13.25 1.51 -2.73
CA PRO A 70 12.28 1.08 -3.71
C PRO A 70 12.64 1.52 -5.13
N SER A 71 12.54 0.59 -6.08
CA SER A 71 12.79 0.83 -7.51
C SER A 71 11.65 0.28 -8.35
N VAL A 72 11.31 0.96 -9.42
CA VAL A 72 10.26 0.50 -10.37
C VAL A 72 10.57 -0.86 -11.00
N TYR A 73 11.83 -1.25 -11.04
CA TYR A 73 12.22 -2.57 -11.51
C TYR A 73 11.69 -3.70 -10.63
N MET A 74 11.35 -3.42 -9.37
CA MET A 74 10.71 -4.38 -8.46
C MET A 74 9.24 -4.63 -8.81
N ASN A 75 8.60 -3.70 -9.54
CA ASN A 75 7.23 -3.81 -10.02
C ASN A 75 7.06 -3.10 -11.37
N PRO A 76 7.54 -3.72 -12.48
CA PRO A 76 7.53 -3.08 -13.79
C PRO A 76 6.15 -2.78 -14.34
N ILE A 77 5.13 -3.57 -13.98
CA ILE A 77 3.76 -3.36 -14.45
C ILE A 77 2.84 -3.09 -13.26
N LEU A 78 2.22 -1.91 -13.24
CA LEU A 78 1.19 -1.56 -12.26
C LEU A 78 -0.13 -1.22 -12.97
N LEU A 79 -1.20 -1.87 -12.54
CA LEU A 79 -2.56 -1.61 -12.99
C LEU A 79 -3.32 -0.89 -11.89
N LYS A 80 -3.87 0.29 -12.19
CA LYS A 80 -4.73 1.05 -11.26
C LYS A 80 -6.16 1.05 -11.79
N PRO A 81 -7.09 0.36 -11.13
CA PRO A 81 -8.49 0.37 -11.51
C PRO A 81 -9.04 1.81 -11.58
N VAL A 82 -9.59 2.21 -12.72
CA VAL A 82 -10.22 3.52 -12.91
C VAL A 82 -11.73 3.41 -13.03
N SER A 83 -12.22 2.21 -13.42
CA SER A 83 -13.63 1.85 -13.48
C SER A 83 -13.77 0.34 -13.26
N ASP A 84 -15.01 -0.16 -13.21
CA ASP A 84 -15.26 -1.60 -13.04
C ASP A 84 -14.75 -2.45 -14.21
N MET A 85 -14.50 -1.86 -15.38
CA MET A 85 -14.09 -2.55 -16.59
C MET A 85 -12.72 -2.14 -17.13
N GLY A 86 -12.00 -1.22 -16.48
CA GLY A 86 -10.75 -0.69 -17.01
C GLY A 86 -9.76 -0.24 -15.96
N SER A 87 -8.48 -0.27 -16.36
CA SER A 87 -7.37 0.15 -15.53
C SER A 87 -6.42 1.09 -16.26
N GLN A 88 -5.83 2.01 -15.54
CA GLN A 88 -4.64 2.74 -15.99
C GLN A 88 -3.46 1.77 -15.96
N VAL A 89 -2.81 1.59 -17.11
CA VAL A 89 -1.62 0.75 -17.25
C VAL A 89 -0.38 1.62 -17.07
N ILE A 90 0.47 1.23 -16.14
CA ILE A 90 1.74 1.89 -15.83
C ILE A 90 2.84 0.88 -16.10
N VAL A 91 3.82 1.24 -16.94
CA VAL A 91 4.96 0.41 -17.31
C VAL A 91 6.24 1.11 -16.90
N ASN A 92 7.09 0.43 -16.14
CA ASN A 92 8.34 0.98 -15.59
C ASN A 92 8.12 2.36 -14.95
N GLY A 93 7.03 2.49 -14.17
CA GLY A 93 6.67 3.70 -13.44
C GLY A 93 6.07 4.84 -14.27
N LYS A 94 5.84 4.65 -15.57
CA LYS A 94 5.25 5.66 -16.46
C LYS A 94 3.85 5.24 -16.92
N PRO A 95 2.82 6.09 -16.79
CA PRO A 95 1.50 5.82 -17.35
C PRO A 95 1.57 5.67 -18.88
N VAL A 96 0.99 4.59 -19.40
CA VAL A 96 0.91 4.33 -20.85
C VAL A 96 -0.45 4.71 -21.40
N SER A 97 -1.52 4.11 -20.85
CA SER A 97 -2.90 4.43 -21.24
C SER A 97 -3.91 3.85 -20.26
N ASN A 98 -5.16 4.27 -20.37
CA ASN A 98 -6.28 3.58 -19.76
C ASN A 98 -6.77 2.49 -20.73
N MET A 99 -6.89 1.26 -20.23
CA MET A 99 -7.29 0.12 -21.05
C MET A 99 -8.45 -0.65 -20.41
N PRO A 100 -9.51 -1.00 -21.17
CA PRO A 100 -10.45 -2.02 -20.74
C PRO A 100 -9.75 -3.37 -20.52
N ALA A 101 -10.25 -4.18 -19.59
CA ALA A 101 -9.64 -5.46 -19.22
C ALA A 101 -9.36 -6.36 -20.45
N ARG A 102 -10.33 -6.48 -21.38
CA ARG A 102 -10.18 -7.29 -22.60
C ARG A 102 -9.03 -6.83 -23.48
N LYS A 103 -8.84 -5.50 -23.63
CA LYS A 103 -7.74 -4.93 -24.41
C LYS A 103 -6.40 -5.17 -23.72
N TYR A 104 -6.37 -5.05 -22.39
CA TYR A 104 -5.17 -5.33 -21.59
C TYR A 104 -4.74 -6.80 -21.72
N PHE A 105 -5.67 -7.75 -21.69
CA PHE A 105 -5.36 -9.16 -21.89
C PHE A 105 -4.65 -9.45 -23.21
N ALA A 106 -5.04 -8.80 -24.30
CA ALA A 106 -4.37 -8.93 -25.60
C ALA A 106 -2.99 -8.23 -25.60
N TYR A 107 -2.83 -7.18 -24.78
CA TYR A 107 -1.61 -6.35 -24.73
C TYR A 107 -0.53 -6.93 -23.82
N LYS A 108 -0.90 -7.60 -22.72
CA LYS A 108 0.04 -7.95 -21.64
C LYS A 108 1.23 -8.82 -22.07
N LYS A 109 1.09 -9.66 -23.12
CA LYS A 109 2.23 -10.43 -23.67
C LYS A 109 3.33 -9.54 -24.26
N GLN A 110 2.96 -8.37 -24.78
CA GLN A 110 3.91 -7.41 -25.33
C GLN A 110 4.78 -6.78 -24.25
N LEU A 111 4.38 -6.92 -22.96
CA LEU A 111 5.12 -6.40 -21.80
C LEU A 111 6.20 -7.37 -21.28
N ILE A 112 6.32 -8.59 -21.82
CA ILE A 112 7.35 -9.56 -21.42
C ILE A 112 8.77 -8.97 -21.53
N PRO A 113 9.14 -8.25 -22.60
CA PRO A 113 10.45 -7.61 -22.68
C PRO A 113 10.71 -6.60 -21.56
N ASP A 114 9.70 -5.82 -21.15
CA ASP A 114 9.80 -4.86 -20.03
C ASP A 114 10.00 -5.59 -18.70
N ILE A 115 9.27 -6.71 -18.49
CA ILE A 115 9.39 -7.55 -17.30
C ILE A 115 10.81 -8.13 -17.20
N ILE A 116 11.32 -8.71 -18.29
CA ILE A 116 12.67 -9.30 -18.32
C ILE A 116 13.75 -8.24 -18.19
N HIS A 117 13.56 -7.06 -18.79
CA HIS A 117 14.49 -5.94 -18.60
C HIS A 117 14.58 -5.52 -17.13
N ALA A 118 13.42 -5.33 -16.48
CA ALA A 118 13.36 -4.96 -15.07
C ALA A 118 14.00 -6.04 -14.16
N PHE A 119 13.70 -7.32 -14.43
CA PHE A 119 14.30 -8.43 -13.71
C PHE A 119 15.84 -8.45 -13.83
N LYS A 120 16.39 -8.30 -15.04
CA LYS A 120 17.83 -8.23 -15.27
C LYS A 120 18.50 -7.06 -14.56
N LYS A 121 17.80 -5.91 -14.45
CA LYS A 121 18.31 -4.76 -13.68
C LYS A 121 18.42 -5.07 -12.18
N LEU A 122 17.54 -5.89 -11.64
CA LEU A 122 17.67 -6.36 -10.25
C LEU A 122 18.77 -7.41 -10.10
N GLU A 123 18.96 -8.29 -11.08
CA GLU A 123 20.07 -9.28 -11.09
C GLU A 123 21.45 -8.64 -11.01
N GLU A 124 21.62 -7.45 -11.58
CA GLU A 124 22.89 -6.69 -11.51
C GLU A 124 23.22 -6.24 -10.08
N GLN A 125 22.24 -6.16 -9.20
CA GLN A 125 22.34 -5.51 -7.87
C GLN A 125 22.14 -6.45 -6.69
N ALA A 126 21.45 -7.58 -6.90
CA ALA A 126 21.05 -8.50 -5.83
C ALA A 126 21.75 -9.86 -5.95
N ASP A 127 22.00 -10.51 -4.83
CA ASP A 127 22.47 -11.90 -4.78
C ASP A 127 21.27 -12.86 -4.79
N ILE A 128 20.13 -12.43 -4.21
CA ILE A 128 18.88 -13.18 -4.19
C ILE A 128 17.72 -12.29 -4.61
N ILE A 129 16.87 -12.79 -5.53
CA ILE A 129 15.61 -12.15 -5.90
C ILE A 129 14.44 -12.98 -5.35
N VAL A 130 13.60 -12.35 -4.52
CA VAL A 130 12.38 -12.96 -3.98
C VAL A 130 11.20 -12.50 -4.81
N ILE A 131 10.60 -13.43 -5.56
CA ILE A 131 9.46 -13.13 -6.44
C ILE A 131 8.16 -13.43 -5.71
N LYS A 132 7.19 -12.52 -5.86
CA LYS A 132 5.82 -12.69 -5.38
C LYS A 132 4.86 -12.92 -6.54
N GLY A 133 4.11 -14.02 -6.52
CA GLY A 133 3.00 -14.28 -7.43
C GLY A 133 1.75 -13.45 -7.12
N ALA A 134 0.73 -13.57 -7.95
CA ALA A 134 -0.56 -12.91 -7.80
C ALA A 134 -1.72 -13.89 -7.91
N GLY A 135 -2.74 -13.77 -7.03
CA GLY A 135 -3.88 -14.70 -7.01
C GLY A 135 -3.45 -16.15 -6.81
N SER A 136 -3.85 -17.01 -7.73
CA SER A 136 -3.54 -18.45 -7.74
C SER A 136 -2.97 -18.87 -9.10
N PRO A 137 -1.99 -19.79 -9.15
CA PRO A 137 -1.55 -20.40 -10.41
C PRO A 137 -2.58 -21.40 -10.97
N ALA A 138 -3.62 -21.74 -10.20
CA ALA A 138 -4.69 -22.64 -10.60
C ALA A 138 -5.78 -21.99 -11.47
N GLU A 139 -5.63 -20.69 -11.82
CA GLU A 139 -6.53 -19.98 -12.74
C GLU A 139 -6.30 -20.46 -14.19
N ILE A 140 -6.73 -21.71 -14.48
CA ILE A 140 -6.45 -22.43 -15.73
C ILE A 140 -6.97 -21.70 -16.98
N ASN A 141 -8.06 -20.91 -16.84
CA ASN A 141 -8.63 -20.09 -17.90
C ASN A 141 -7.76 -18.87 -18.27
N LEU A 142 -6.79 -18.48 -17.41
CA LEU A 142 -5.89 -17.35 -17.63
C LEU A 142 -4.45 -17.79 -17.95
N LYS A 143 -4.19 -19.09 -17.96
CA LYS A 143 -2.86 -19.70 -18.02
C LYS A 143 -2.07 -19.36 -19.28
N ALA A 144 -2.76 -19.35 -20.45
CA ALA A 144 -2.10 -19.10 -21.73
C ALA A 144 -1.37 -17.74 -21.82
N ASP A 145 -1.81 -16.79 -20.98
CA ASP A 145 -1.28 -15.42 -20.94
C ASP A 145 -0.71 -15.08 -19.56
N ASP A 146 -0.29 -16.08 -18.79
CA ASP A 146 0.27 -15.85 -17.46
C ASP A 146 1.66 -15.22 -17.53
N ILE A 147 1.79 -14.04 -16.94
CA ILE A 147 3.04 -13.29 -16.78
C ILE A 147 3.39 -13.04 -15.30
N VAL A 148 2.64 -13.67 -14.37
CA VAL A 148 2.74 -13.34 -12.93
C VAL A 148 2.98 -14.54 -12.01
N ASN A 149 2.59 -15.75 -12.43
CA ASN A 149 2.74 -16.98 -11.66
C ASN A 149 3.65 -17.98 -12.38
N MET A 150 3.13 -19.12 -12.85
CA MET A 150 3.95 -20.16 -13.49
C MET A 150 4.59 -19.70 -14.81
N GLY A 151 3.90 -18.82 -15.57
CA GLY A 151 4.49 -18.22 -16.75
C GLY A 151 5.75 -17.43 -16.44
N LEU A 152 5.73 -16.60 -15.37
CA LEU A 152 6.92 -15.89 -14.90
C LEU A 152 7.97 -16.86 -14.34
N ALA A 153 7.55 -17.83 -13.52
CA ALA A 153 8.47 -18.81 -12.94
C ALA A 153 9.28 -19.54 -14.02
N LYS A 154 8.64 -19.95 -15.13
CA LYS A 154 9.31 -20.55 -16.28
C LYS A 154 10.24 -19.58 -16.99
N LEU A 155 9.85 -18.33 -17.18
CA LEU A 155 10.65 -17.30 -17.86
C LEU A 155 11.98 -17.01 -17.17
N VAL A 156 12.02 -17.09 -15.83
CA VAL A 156 13.20 -16.75 -15.02
C VAL A 156 13.79 -17.96 -14.28
N GLY A 157 13.31 -19.16 -14.56
CA GLY A 157 13.80 -20.40 -13.94
C GLY A 157 13.60 -20.45 -12.42
N ALA A 158 12.54 -19.82 -11.89
CA ALA A 158 12.35 -19.68 -10.46
C ALA A 158 11.73 -20.93 -9.82
N PRO A 159 12.38 -21.56 -8.82
CA PRO A 159 11.71 -22.51 -7.96
C PRO A 159 10.61 -21.86 -7.14
N VAL A 160 9.52 -22.59 -6.93
CA VAL A 160 8.30 -22.08 -6.31
C VAL A 160 8.07 -22.73 -4.96
N LEU A 161 7.76 -21.90 -3.95
CA LEU A 161 7.11 -22.31 -2.71
C LEU A 161 5.64 -21.94 -2.80
N LEU A 162 4.75 -22.95 -2.71
CA LEU A 162 3.30 -22.78 -2.82
C LEU A 162 2.67 -22.69 -1.43
N ALA A 163 2.07 -21.55 -1.10
CA ALA A 163 1.44 -21.30 0.20
C ALA A 163 -0.07 -21.50 0.16
N GLY A 164 -0.61 -22.23 1.15
CA GLY A 164 -2.04 -22.37 1.41
C GLY A 164 -2.43 -21.76 2.75
N ASP A 165 -3.65 -21.21 2.84
CA ASP A 165 -4.23 -20.62 4.05
C ASP A 165 -5.03 -21.66 4.80
N ILE A 166 -4.57 -22.07 6.00
CA ILE A 166 -5.29 -23.07 6.83
C ILE A 166 -6.40 -22.45 7.68
N ASP A 167 -6.33 -21.17 7.98
CA ASP A 167 -7.30 -20.47 8.87
C ASP A 167 -8.73 -20.46 8.27
N ARG A 168 -8.82 -20.51 6.94
CA ARG A 168 -10.10 -20.58 6.20
C ARG A 168 -10.63 -21.99 6.00
N GLY A 169 -9.88 -23.00 6.41
CA GLY A 169 -10.20 -24.41 6.18
C GLY A 169 -9.91 -24.89 4.75
N GLY A 170 -9.83 -26.22 4.58
CA GLY A 170 -9.65 -26.85 3.27
C GLY A 170 -8.25 -26.74 2.66
N VAL A 171 -7.22 -26.40 3.43
CA VAL A 171 -5.85 -26.15 2.93
C VAL A 171 -5.26 -27.34 2.17
N PHE A 172 -5.52 -28.58 2.61
CA PHE A 172 -5.07 -29.79 1.92
C PHE A 172 -5.65 -29.88 0.50
N ALA A 173 -6.96 -29.66 0.38
CA ALA A 173 -7.63 -29.66 -0.93
C ALA A 173 -7.13 -28.52 -1.81
N GLN A 174 -6.88 -27.34 -1.26
CA GLN A 174 -6.35 -26.21 -2.00
C GLN A 174 -4.94 -26.49 -2.54
N LEU A 175 -4.03 -27.01 -1.71
CA LEU A 175 -2.67 -27.35 -2.12
C LEU A 175 -2.63 -28.47 -3.15
N LEU A 176 -3.28 -29.60 -2.87
CA LEU A 176 -3.33 -30.74 -3.79
C LEU A 176 -4.07 -30.38 -5.08
N GLY A 177 -5.19 -29.70 -5.00
CA GLY A 177 -5.96 -29.26 -6.17
C GLY A 177 -5.16 -28.30 -7.05
N THR A 178 -4.40 -27.38 -6.44
CA THR A 178 -3.51 -26.49 -7.20
C THR A 178 -2.45 -27.30 -7.94
N LEU A 179 -1.76 -28.23 -7.25
CA LEU A 179 -0.75 -29.10 -7.88
C LEU A 179 -1.32 -29.97 -9.01
N MET A 180 -2.57 -30.43 -8.88
CA MET A 180 -3.25 -31.20 -9.93
C MET A 180 -3.58 -30.40 -11.19
N LEU A 181 -3.79 -29.08 -11.05
CA LEU A 181 -4.13 -28.19 -12.16
C LEU A 181 -2.89 -27.62 -12.87
N LEU A 182 -1.70 -27.83 -12.32
CA LEU A 182 -0.44 -27.44 -12.97
C LEU A 182 -0.05 -28.47 -14.05
N GLU A 183 0.57 -27.94 -15.14
CA GLU A 183 1.20 -28.80 -16.14
C GLU A 183 2.43 -29.50 -15.55
N PRO A 184 2.89 -30.61 -16.14
CA PRO A 184 4.04 -31.35 -15.63
C PRO A 184 5.29 -30.49 -15.42
N ASP A 185 5.64 -29.64 -16.39
CA ASP A 185 6.79 -28.73 -16.36
C ASP A 185 6.64 -27.62 -15.31
N GLU A 186 5.41 -27.19 -15.03
CA GLU A 186 5.10 -26.22 -13.97
C GLU A 186 5.17 -26.87 -12.59
N LYS A 187 4.66 -28.10 -12.46
CA LYS A 187 4.72 -28.84 -11.21
C LYS A 187 6.15 -29.11 -10.77
N GLU A 188 7.06 -29.37 -11.72
CA GLU A 188 8.49 -29.55 -11.44
C GLU A 188 9.14 -28.32 -10.81
N LEU A 189 8.62 -27.12 -11.05
CA LEU A 189 9.11 -25.90 -10.43
C LEU A 189 8.65 -25.75 -8.97
N VAL A 190 7.57 -26.43 -8.55
CA VAL A 190 7.09 -26.38 -7.15
C VAL A 190 7.98 -27.25 -6.30
N LYS A 191 8.85 -26.64 -5.51
CA LYS A 191 9.83 -27.34 -4.67
C LYS A 191 9.37 -27.55 -3.24
N GLY A 192 8.42 -26.75 -2.74
CA GLY A 192 7.93 -26.87 -1.38
C GLY A 192 6.53 -26.31 -1.20
N LEU A 193 5.83 -26.82 -0.20
CA LEU A 193 4.53 -26.34 0.25
C LEU A 193 4.68 -25.56 1.55
N ILE A 194 3.87 -24.54 1.75
CA ILE A 194 3.80 -23.80 3.01
C ILE A 194 2.34 -23.83 3.50
N ILE A 195 2.15 -24.34 4.72
CA ILE A 195 0.87 -24.20 5.43
C ILE A 195 0.95 -22.92 6.25
N ASN A 196 0.18 -21.90 5.87
CA ASN A 196 0.26 -20.58 6.47
C ASN A 196 -0.96 -20.27 7.34
N LYS A 197 -0.79 -19.31 8.27
CA LYS A 197 -1.82 -18.85 9.22
C LYS A 197 -2.32 -19.94 10.15
N PHE A 198 -1.43 -20.84 10.57
CA PHE A 198 -1.77 -21.92 11.46
C PHE A 198 -2.13 -21.42 12.87
N ARG A 199 -3.16 -21.98 13.46
CA ARG A 199 -3.56 -21.78 14.87
C ARG A 199 -3.73 -23.13 15.55
N GLY A 200 -3.22 -23.26 16.75
CA GLY A 200 -3.39 -24.44 17.57
C GLY A 200 -2.12 -25.28 17.75
N ASP A 201 -2.29 -26.55 18.06
CA ASP A 201 -1.21 -27.50 18.32
C ASP A 201 -0.76 -28.17 17.01
N LYS A 202 0.51 -27.92 16.63
CA LYS A 202 1.10 -28.46 15.40
C LYS A 202 1.15 -30.00 15.41
N THR A 203 1.27 -30.64 16.58
CA THR A 203 1.36 -32.09 16.66
C THR A 203 0.09 -32.80 16.14
N ILE A 204 -1.06 -32.12 16.21
CA ILE A 204 -2.31 -32.62 15.62
C ILE A 204 -2.27 -32.55 14.08
N LEU A 205 -1.52 -31.60 13.53
CA LEU A 205 -1.38 -31.42 12.09
C LEU A 205 -0.33 -32.35 11.47
N ASP A 206 0.67 -32.78 12.23
CA ASP A 206 1.82 -33.55 11.73
C ASP A 206 1.42 -34.83 10.91
N PRO A 207 0.45 -35.67 11.31
CA PRO A 207 0.00 -36.76 10.46
C PRO A 207 -0.58 -36.32 9.12
N GLY A 208 -1.26 -35.16 9.11
CA GLY A 208 -1.81 -34.56 7.89
C GLY A 208 -0.71 -34.06 6.95
N ILE A 209 0.40 -33.57 7.49
CA ILE A 209 1.56 -33.15 6.68
C ILE A 209 2.12 -34.33 5.91
N VAL A 210 2.34 -35.49 6.59
CA VAL A 210 2.80 -36.72 5.94
C VAL A 210 1.85 -37.11 4.79
N MET A 211 0.54 -37.14 5.05
CA MET A 211 -0.46 -37.46 4.01
C MET A 211 -0.44 -36.48 2.83
N LEU A 212 -0.16 -35.17 3.09
CA LEU A 212 -0.07 -34.14 2.07
C LEU A 212 1.15 -34.39 1.17
N GLU A 213 2.31 -34.65 1.77
CA GLU A 213 3.56 -34.94 1.06
C GLU A 213 3.48 -36.22 0.22
N GLU A 214 2.92 -37.30 0.77
CA GLU A 214 2.69 -38.55 0.06
C GLU A 214 1.80 -38.36 -1.18
N ARG A 215 0.73 -37.56 -1.07
CA ARG A 215 -0.21 -37.33 -2.19
C ARG A 215 0.27 -36.30 -3.19
N GLY A 216 0.94 -35.25 -2.71
CA GLY A 216 1.42 -34.14 -3.53
C GLY A 216 2.77 -34.39 -4.18
N HIS A 217 3.56 -35.28 -3.63
CA HIS A 217 4.97 -35.55 -3.99
C HIS A 217 5.83 -34.29 -3.93
N VAL A 218 5.50 -33.38 -3.02
CA VAL A 218 6.21 -32.11 -2.75
C VAL A 218 6.33 -31.96 -1.23
N PRO A 219 7.52 -31.71 -0.67
CA PRO A 219 7.71 -31.57 0.77
C PRO A 219 7.07 -30.30 1.32
N VAL A 220 6.70 -30.32 2.61
CA VAL A 220 6.21 -29.15 3.33
C VAL A 220 7.40 -28.40 3.91
N ALA A 221 7.72 -27.25 3.35
CA ALA A 221 8.82 -26.38 3.76
C ALA A 221 8.57 -25.69 5.12
N GLY A 222 7.32 -25.58 5.56
CA GLY A 222 7.01 -24.97 6.85
C GLY A 222 5.52 -24.89 7.16
N VAL A 223 5.25 -24.75 8.47
CA VAL A 223 3.92 -24.48 9.02
C VAL A 223 4.02 -23.16 9.78
N ILE A 224 3.58 -22.07 9.13
CA ILE A 224 3.76 -20.72 9.66
C ILE A 224 2.53 -20.35 10.50
N PRO A 225 2.71 -19.95 11.75
CA PRO A 225 1.61 -19.56 12.61
C PRO A 225 0.91 -18.29 12.10
N TYR A 226 -0.32 -18.10 12.54
CA TYR A 226 -1.01 -16.82 12.35
C TYR A 226 -0.26 -15.72 13.12
N MET A 227 0.23 -14.73 12.40
CA MET A 227 1.00 -13.63 12.95
C MET A 227 0.16 -12.35 12.98
N LYS A 228 0.22 -11.64 14.10
CA LYS A 228 -0.25 -10.26 14.20
C LYS A 228 0.98 -9.35 14.08
N VAL A 229 1.34 -8.99 12.88
CA VAL A 229 2.40 -8.03 12.60
C VAL A 229 1.81 -6.75 12.02
N ALA A 230 2.31 -5.62 12.46
CA ALA A 230 1.89 -4.30 11.98
C ALA A 230 2.66 -3.93 10.69
N ILE A 231 2.49 -4.75 9.66
CA ILE A 231 3.08 -4.56 8.34
C ILE A 231 1.94 -4.36 7.34
N GLU A 232 2.09 -3.35 6.48
CA GLU A 232 1.12 -3.04 5.42
C GLU A 232 0.91 -4.26 4.51
N GLU A 233 -0.31 -4.77 4.43
CA GLU A 233 -0.69 -5.82 3.49
C GLU A 233 -1.34 -5.22 2.25
N GLU A 234 -1.12 -5.85 1.09
CA GLU A 234 -1.66 -5.39 -0.19
C GLU A 234 -3.20 -5.45 -0.23
N ASP A 235 -3.77 -6.49 0.38
CA ASP A 235 -5.20 -6.82 0.37
C ASP A 235 -5.89 -6.51 1.71
N SER A 236 -5.22 -5.84 2.64
CA SER A 236 -5.68 -5.65 4.04
C SER A 236 -6.89 -4.73 4.21
N LEU A 237 -7.37 -4.12 3.13
CA LEU A 237 -8.57 -3.29 3.17
C LEU A 237 -9.78 -4.02 3.78
N SER A 238 -9.98 -5.29 3.49
CA SER A 238 -11.17 -6.02 3.95
C SER A 238 -11.18 -6.27 5.45
N GLU A 239 -10.05 -6.59 6.07
CA GLU A 239 -9.97 -6.89 7.51
C GLU A 239 -9.91 -5.61 8.37
N LYS A 240 -9.17 -4.59 7.92
CA LYS A 240 -9.11 -3.28 8.59
C LYS A 240 -10.46 -2.55 8.60
N LEU A 241 -11.27 -2.76 7.58
CA LEU A 241 -12.56 -2.11 7.41
C LEU A 241 -13.64 -2.63 8.38
N GLU A 242 -13.42 -3.73 9.06
CA GLU A 242 -14.37 -4.34 10.01
C GLU A 242 -14.10 -3.92 11.47
N HIS A 243 -13.01 -3.20 11.75
CA HIS A 243 -12.66 -2.77 13.10
C HIS A 243 -13.51 -1.55 13.51
N SER A 244 -14.49 -1.78 14.40
CA SER A 244 -15.42 -0.75 14.88
C SER A 244 -15.21 -0.33 16.36
N GLN A 245 -14.22 -0.90 17.06
CA GLN A 245 -14.00 -0.56 18.46
C GLN A 245 -13.31 0.80 18.59
N LYS A 246 -13.93 1.70 19.36
CA LYS A 246 -13.38 3.04 19.64
C LYS A 246 -12.30 2.98 20.70
N GLY A 247 -11.17 3.62 20.41
CA GLY A 247 -10.14 3.94 21.38
C GLY A 247 -10.48 5.18 22.22
N LEU A 248 -9.54 5.62 23.04
CA LEU A 248 -9.64 6.89 23.77
C LEU A 248 -9.68 8.08 22.81
N ILE A 249 -8.94 8.00 21.72
CA ILE A 249 -8.96 8.93 20.58
C ILE A 249 -9.48 8.18 19.36
N ASP A 250 -10.49 8.71 18.70
CA ASP A 250 -11.21 8.10 17.59
C ASP A 250 -11.01 8.91 16.30
N LEU A 251 -10.29 8.35 15.34
CA LEU A 251 -10.13 8.89 14.00
C LEU A 251 -11.09 8.18 13.05
N ALA A 252 -11.99 8.93 12.41
CA ALA A 252 -12.92 8.42 11.39
C ALA A 252 -12.40 8.74 9.99
N VAL A 253 -11.92 7.74 9.26
CA VAL A 253 -11.51 7.85 7.87
C VAL A 253 -12.71 7.58 6.98
N ILE A 254 -13.05 8.51 6.09
CA ILE A 254 -14.16 8.31 5.15
C ILE A 254 -13.77 7.26 4.11
N ARG A 255 -14.48 6.15 4.09
CA ARG A 255 -14.26 5.06 3.13
C ARG A 255 -14.86 5.43 1.79
N LEU A 256 -14.07 6.13 0.97
CA LEU A 256 -14.46 6.50 -0.39
C LEU A 256 -14.52 5.26 -1.31
N PRO A 257 -15.42 5.21 -2.30
CA PRO A 257 -15.51 4.09 -3.26
C PRO A 257 -14.21 3.85 -4.05
N ARG A 258 -13.44 4.91 -4.33
CA ARG A 258 -12.16 4.84 -5.05
C ARG A 258 -11.01 5.33 -4.17
N MET A 259 -11.09 5.03 -2.86
CA MET A 259 -10.05 5.38 -1.90
C MET A 259 -8.68 4.86 -2.37
N SER A 260 -7.66 5.71 -2.25
CA SER A 260 -6.27 5.37 -2.58
C SER A 260 -5.32 5.84 -1.49
N ASN A 261 -4.19 5.13 -1.34
CA ASN A 261 -3.14 5.44 -0.37
C ASN A 261 -3.68 5.59 1.07
N TYR A 262 -4.61 4.71 1.45
CA TYR A 262 -5.20 4.70 2.79
C TYR A 262 -4.17 4.41 3.91
N THR A 263 -2.99 3.93 3.55
CA THR A 263 -1.86 3.70 4.45
C THR A 263 -1.33 4.97 5.13
N ASP A 264 -1.74 6.15 4.67
CA ASP A 264 -1.43 7.43 5.34
C ASP A 264 -1.90 7.49 6.81
N PHE A 265 -2.86 6.63 7.19
CA PHE A 265 -3.44 6.58 8.52
C PHE A 265 -2.96 5.38 9.36
N ASP A 266 -2.13 4.48 8.80
CA ASP A 266 -1.67 3.27 9.48
C ASP A 266 -0.80 3.58 10.72
N VAL A 267 -0.05 4.67 10.70
CA VAL A 267 0.76 5.11 11.82
C VAL A 267 -0.08 5.35 13.10
N PHE A 268 -1.30 5.85 12.93
CA PHE A 268 -2.19 6.13 14.07
C PHE A 268 -2.73 4.86 14.73
N GLU A 269 -2.89 3.77 13.97
CA GLU A 269 -3.28 2.46 14.52
C GLU A 269 -2.23 1.87 15.48
N GLN A 270 -0.98 2.35 15.38
CA GLN A 270 0.13 1.90 16.21
C GLN A 270 0.31 2.73 17.47
N LEU A 271 -0.44 3.82 17.61
CA LEU A 271 -0.40 4.66 18.81
C LEU A 271 -1.36 4.12 19.87
N PRO A 272 -0.88 3.87 21.10
CA PRO A 272 -1.72 3.31 22.16
C PRO A 272 -2.95 4.20 22.46
N GLY A 273 -4.11 3.57 22.55
CA GLY A 273 -5.37 4.27 22.85
C GLY A 273 -6.01 5.01 21.67
N VAL A 274 -5.42 4.91 20.48
CA VAL A 274 -5.96 5.47 19.25
C VAL A 274 -6.70 4.39 18.47
N SER A 275 -7.86 4.73 17.91
CA SER A 275 -8.59 3.92 16.94
C SER A 275 -8.69 4.63 15.60
N VAL A 276 -8.51 3.89 14.52
CA VAL A 276 -8.77 4.34 13.15
C VAL A 276 -9.95 3.52 12.63
N ARG A 277 -11.07 4.19 12.34
CA ARG A 277 -12.28 3.54 11.82
C ARG A 277 -12.55 4.01 10.40
N TYR A 278 -12.82 3.08 9.51
CA TYR A 278 -13.23 3.37 8.14
C TYR A 278 -14.75 3.41 8.06
N VAL A 279 -15.30 4.58 7.77
CA VAL A 279 -16.75 4.83 7.81
C VAL A 279 -17.31 5.08 6.41
N HIS A 280 -18.42 4.43 6.06
CA HIS A 280 -19.02 4.51 4.72
C HIS A 280 -20.47 5.02 4.72
N ASN A 281 -21.00 5.35 5.88
CA ASN A 281 -22.33 5.97 6.01
C ASN A 281 -22.37 6.94 7.19
N VAL A 282 -23.39 7.80 7.20
CA VAL A 282 -23.54 8.85 8.22
C VAL A 282 -23.70 8.29 9.64
N ARG A 283 -24.31 7.11 9.80
CA ARG A 283 -24.54 6.52 11.13
C ARG A 283 -23.22 6.08 11.77
N GLU A 284 -22.30 5.54 10.96
CA GLU A 284 -20.99 5.10 11.44
C GLU A 284 -20.06 6.28 11.77
N LEU A 285 -20.29 7.47 11.17
CA LEU A 285 -19.46 8.63 11.43
C LEU A 285 -19.55 9.06 12.90
N GLU A 286 -20.73 9.05 13.50
CA GLU A 286 -20.97 9.42 14.89
C GLU A 286 -20.32 10.77 15.28
N THR A 287 -19.54 10.80 16.38
CA THR A 287 -18.80 11.96 16.87
C THR A 287 -17.34 11.61 17.09
N PRO A 288 -16.53 11.53 16.03
CA PRO A 288 -15.10 11.23 16.14
C PRO A 288 -14.32 12.41 16.70
N ASP A 289 -13.11 12.15 17.17
CA ASP A 289 -12.18 13.20 17.60
C ASP A 289 -11.50 13.89 16.41
N CYS A 290 -11.35 13.18 15.26
CA CYS A 290 -10.90 13.73 14.01
C CYS A 290 -11.57 13.02 12.83
N ILE A 291 -11.89 13.76 11.76
CA ILE A 291 -12.39 13.22 10.51
C ILE A 291 -11.26 13.29 9.45
N CYS A 292 -11.00 12.18 8.79
CA CYS A 292 -9.97 12.06 7.76
C CYS A 292 -10.60 11.79 6.39
N LEU A 293 -10.32 12.64 5.42
CA LEU A 293 -10.66 12.41 4.01
C LEU A 293 -9.40 11.90 3.29
N PRO A 294 -9.36 10.64 2.88
CA PRO A 294 -8.18 10.04 2.25
C PRO A 294 -8.02 10.46 0.78
N GLY A 295 -6.94 10.01 0.16
CA GLY A 295 -6.75 10.10 -1.27
C GLY A 295 -7.84 9.38 -2.05
N SER A 296 -8.10 9.85 -3.27
CA SER A 296 -9.05 9.25 -4.19
C SER A 296 -8.46 9.10 -5.59
N LYS A 297 -8.81 8.01 -6.29
CA LYS A 297 -8.49 7.83 -7.72
C LYS A 297 -9.51 8.51 -8.63
N ASN A 298 -10.66 8.89 -8.11
CA ASN A 298 -11.72 9.62 -8.82
C ASN A 298 -12.35 10.62 -7.86
N THR A 299 -11.70 11.77 -7.73
CA THR A 299 -12.02 12.78 -6.72
C THR A 299 -13.43 13.34 -6.90
N VAL A 300 -13.81 13.68 -8.13
CA VAL A 300 -15.15 14.20 -8.45
C VAL A 300 -16.22 13.16 -8.18
N GLY A 301 -15.99 11.91 -8.63
CA GLY A 301 -16.95 10.81 -8.43
C GLY A 301 -17.17 10.48 -6.96
N ASP A 302 -16.10 10.46 -6.17
CA ASP A 302 -16.17 10.17 -4.73
C ASP A 302 -16.81 11.33 -3.95
N LEU A 303 -16.56 12.59 -4.34
CA LEU A 303 -17.24 13.74 -3.76
C LEU A 303 -18.75 13.71 -4.02
N LEU A 304 -19.16 13.38 -5.24
CA LEU A 304 -20.59 13.21 -5.56
C LEU A 304 -21.23 12.08 -4.77
N TRP A 305 -20.52 10.97 -4.58
CA TRP A 305 -20.97 9.88 -3.72
C TRP A 305 -21.14 10.35 -2.25
N MET A 306 -20.18 11.10 -1.70
CA MET A 306 -20.30 11.67 -0.34
C MET A 306 -21.52 12.58 -0.23
N ARG A 307 -21.84 13.32 -1.28
CA ARG A 307 -23.01 14.21 -1.34
C ARG A 307 -24.31 13.41 -1.34
N GLN A 308 -24.39 12.38 -2.19
CA GLN A 308 -25.55 11.51 -2.31
C GLN A 308 -25.82 10.67 -1.06
N SER A 309 -24.75 10.20 -0.40
CA SER A 309 -24.84 9.42 0.84
C SER A 309 -25.12 10.28 2.09
N GLY A 310 -25.08 11.61 1.97
CA GLY A 310 -25.25 12.54 3.08
C GLY A 310 -23.99 12.74 3.95
N ILE A 311 -22.90 12.05 3.67
CA ILE A 311 -21.64 12.16 4.42
C ILE A 311 -21.06 13.58 4.31
N GLU A 312 -21.11 14.20 3.13
CA GLU A 312 -20.65 15.58 2.94
C GLU A 312 -21.32 16.54 3.93
N ALA A 313 -22.64 16.48 4.03
CA ALA A 313 -23.41 17.34 4.92
C ALA A 313 -23.07 17.10 6.39
N ALA A 314 -22.88 15.83 6.78
CA ALA A 314 -22.48 15.44 8.13
C ALA A 314 -21.07 15.96 8.47
N VAL A 315 -20.09 15.79 7.58
CA VAL A 315 -18.72 16.30 7.74
C VAL A 315 -18.73 17.84 7.85
N LYS A 316 -19.45 18.55 6.97
CA LYS A 316 -19.59 20.03 7.05
C LYS A 316 -20.23 20.50 8.36
N LYS A 317 -21.18 19.74 8.90
CA LYS A 317 -21.76 20.05 10.20
C LYS A 317 -20.77 19.85 11.35
N LEU A 318 -20.07 18.70 11.34
CA LEU A 318 -19.10 18.33 12.38
C LEU A 318 -17.83 19.18 12.32
N SER A 319 -17.39 19.66 11.15
CA SER A 319 -16.18 20.47 10.98
C SER A 319 -16.19 21.78 11.76
N LYS A 320 -17.35 22.20 12.30
CA LYS A 320 -17.45 23.36 13.19
C LYS A 320 -16.81 23.12 14.56
N THR A 321 -16.74 21.86 14.99
CA THR A 321 -16.26 21.48 16.33
C THR A 321 -15.26 20.31 16.30
N THR A 322 -15.25 19.50 15.25
CA THR A 322 -14.37 18.34 15.07
C THR A 322 -13.31 18.69 14.01
N PRO A 323 -12.02 18.50 14.31
CA PRO A 323 -10.94 18.65 13.33
C PRO A 323 -11.17 17.77 12.10
N VAL A 324 -10.85 18.33 10.93
CA VAL A 324 -10.94 17.62 9.65
C VAL A 324 -9.61 17.73 8.94
N ILE A 325 -9.08 16.62 8.45
CA ILE A 325 -7.87 16.56 7.62
C ILE A 325 -8.15 15.90 6.29
N GLY A 326 -7.70 16.50 5.19
CA GLY A 326 -7.80 15.94 3.85
C GLY A 326 -6.43 15.68 3.24
N ILE A 327 -6.24 14.48 2.68
CA ILE A 327 -5.00 14.09 1.99
C ILE A 327 -5.30 13.92 0.50
N CYS A 328 -4.50 14.58 -0.36
CA CYS A 328 -4.54 14.45 -1.83
C CYS A 328 -5.95 14.70 -2.40
N GLY A 329 -6.68 13.67 -2.83
CA GLY A 329 -8.06 13.80 -3.28
C GLY A 329 -8.99 14.37 -2.21
N GLY A 330 -8.82 13.94 -0.96
CA GLY A 330 -9.55 14.51 0.19
C GLY A 330 -9.25 16.00 0.40
N PHE A 331 -8.02 16.44 0.20
CA PHE A 331 -7.65 17.84 0.23
C PHE A 331 -8.37 18.63 -0.88
N GLN A 332 -8.40 18.10 -2.12
CA GLN A 332 -9.12 18.72 -3.24
C GLN A 332 -10.63 18.84 -2.95
N MET A 333 -11.25 17.81 -2.37
CA MET A 333 -12.68 17.81 -1.99
C MET A 333 -13.03 18.90 -0.98
N LEU A 334 -12.11 19.21 -0.07
CA LEU A 334 -12.31 20.26 0.95
C LEU A 334 -12.34 21.67 0.36
N GLY A 335 -11.84 21.90 -0.85
CA GLY A 335 -11.81 23.18 -1.55
C GLY A 335 -13.18 23.70 -1.94
N GLU A 336 -13.21 24.85 -2.63
CA GLU A 336 -14.44 25.50 -3.12
C GLU A 336 -14.95 24.85 -4.41
N VAL A 337 -14.04 24.53 -5.35
CA VAL A 337 -14.42 23.98 -6.66
C VAL A 337 -13.32 23.09 -7.21
N ILE A 338 -13.72 22.03 -7.90
CA ILE A 338 -12.86 21.15 -8.70
C ILE A 338 -13.29 21.30 -10.17
N LEU A 339 -12.40 21.81 -11.00
CA LEU A 339 -12.60 22.01 -12.44
C LEU A 339 -11.96 20.86 -13.21
N ASP A 340 -12.68 20.26 -14.16
CA ASP A 340 -12.19 19.18 -15.02
C ASP A 340 -12.29 19.53 -16.53
N PRO A 341 -11.60 20.60 -16.97
CA PRO A 341 -11.69 21.10 -18.35
C PRO A 341 -11.13 20.11 -19.39
N PHE A 342 -10.42 19.09 -18.96
CA PHE A 342 -9.75 18.11 -19.82
C PHE A 342 -10.38 16.72 -19.76
N CYS A 343 -11.51 16.57 -19.06
CA CYS A 343 -12.19 15.28 -18.87
C CYS A 343 -11.23 14.21 -18.30
N VAL A 344 -10.46 14.59 -17.27
CA VAL A 344 -9.48 13.70 -16.64
C VAL A 344 -10.17 12.62 -15.81
N GLU A 345 -11.27 12.97 -15.14
CA GLU A 345 -12.07 12.07 -14.31
C GLU A 345 -13.48 11.93 -14.85
N GLN A 346 -14.40 12.84 -14.49
CA GLN A 346 -15.82 12.76 -14.81
C GLN A 346 -16.22 13.62 -16.03
N GLY A 347 -15.32 14.51 -16.49
CA GLY A 347 -15.61 15.45 -17.55
C GLY A 347 -16.62 16.52 -17.17
N MET A 348 -16.76 16.79 -15.86
CA MET A 348 -17.63 17.82 -15.31
C MET A 348 -16.96 18.52 -14.13
N ASP A 349 -17.22 19.79 -13.99
CA ASP A 349 -16.83 20.56 -12.82
C ASP A 349 -17.73 20.20 -11.63
N ALA A 350 -17.16 20.23 -10.42
CA ALA A 350 -17.87 19.95 -9.18
C ALA A 350 -17.63 21.05 -8.14
N GLN A 351 -18.69 21.48 -7.48
CA GLN A 351 -18.55 22.28 -6.26
C GLN A 351 -17.90 21.42 -5.18
N GLY A 352 -16.85 21.91 -4.57
CA GLY A 352 -16.21 21.29 -3.42
C GLY A 352 -17.03 21.45 -2.14
N MET A 353 -16.43 21.09 -1.03
CA MET A 353 -17.08 21.22 0.29
C MET A 353 -17.05 22.67 0.81
N GLY A 354 -16.21 23.56 0.26
CA GLY A 354 -16.08 24.95 0.69
C GLY A 354 -15.54 25.11 2.11
N LEU A 355 -14.68 24.20 2.54
CA LEU A 355 -14.08 24.20 3.88
C LEU A 355 -12.64 24.73 3.88
N LEU A 356 -11.98 24.77 2.71
CA LEU A 356 -10.66 25.37 2.50
C LEU A 356 -10.73 26.39 1.37
N PRO A 357 -9.99 27.51 1.44
CA PRO A 357 -10.00 28.56 0.44
C PRO A 357 -9.12 28.21 -0.76
N ILE A 358 -9.36 27.07 -1.38
CA ILE A 358 -8.63 26.58 -2.54
C ILE A 358 -9.57 26.19 -3.68
N GLN A 359 -9.06 26.35 -4.90
CA GLN A 359 -9.68 25.86 -6.13
C GLN A 359 -8.71 24.87 -6.80
N THR A 360 -9.22 23.73 -7.24
CA THR A 360 -8.43 22.72 -7.96
C THR A 360 -8.81 22.66 -9.42
N THR A 361 -7.83 22.67 -10.33
CA THR A 361 -8.04 22.37 -11.76
C THR A 361 -7.34 21.05 -12.08
N LEU A 362 -8.10 20.03 -12.51
CA LEU A 362 -7.54 18.76 -12.95
C LEU A 362 -6.76 18.94 -14.26
N THR A 363 -5.58 18.33 -14.34
CA THR A 363 -4.65 18.47 -15.48
C THR A 363 -4.36 17.10 -16.09
N LYS A 364 -3.98 17.08 -17.38
CA LYS A 364 -3.56 15.84 -18.05
C LYS A 364 -2.24 15.29 -17.52
N GLU A 365 -1.40 16.19 -17.00
CA GLU A 365 -0.11 15.82 -16.44
C GLU A 365 -0.28 15.40 -14.98
N LYS A 366 0.33 14.27 -14.64
CA LYS A 366 0.33 13.71 -13.28
C LYS A 366 1.56 14.19 -12.53
N THR A 367 1.35 14.87 -11.41
CA THR A 367 2.41 15.18 -10.45
C THR A 367 2.90 13.91 -9.78
N ARG A 368 4.22 13.72 -9.72
CA ARG A 368 4.88 12.57 -9.08
C ARG A 368 6.24 13.02 -8.58
N LEU A 369 6.36 13.28 -7.30
CA LEU A 369 7.64 13.70 -6.71
C LEU A 369 7.72 13.31 -5.24
N GLN A 370 8.94 13.12 -4.77
CA GLN A 370 9.26 13.05 -3.35
C GLN A 370 9.39 14.46 -2.81
N VAL A 371 8.84 14.70 -1.61
CA VAL A 371 8.88 15.99 -0.94
C VAL A 371 9.37 15.83 0.49
N SER A 372 10.10 16.82 0.97
CA SER A 372 10.53 16.89 2.37
C SER A 372 10.71 18.35 2.78
N GLY A 373 10.53 18.64 4.06
CA GLY A 373 10.65 19.98 4.58
C GLY A 373 10.27 20.09 6.05
N MET A 374 9.91 21.29 6.46
CA MET A 374 9.38 21.58 7.78
C MET A 374 7.95 22.09 7.66
N ILE A 375 7.08 21.70 8.56
CA ILE A 375 5.74 22.27 8.68
C ILE A 375 5.86 23.67 9.31
N GLU A 376 5.31 24.65 8.64
CA GLU A 376 5.40 26.05 9.08
C GLU A 376 4.08 26.78 8.87
N ASN A 377 3.89 27.87 9.66
CA ASN A 377 2.80 28.82 9.49
C ASN A 377 1.38 28.27 9.64
N LEU A 378 1.22 27.14 10.34
CA LEU A 378 -0.11 26.65 10.70
C LEU A 378 -0.69 27.46 11.85
N SER A 379 -2.00 27.70 11.79
CA SER A 379 -2.77 28.43 12.80
C SER A 379 -3.77 27.52 13.52
N GLY A 380 -4.39 28.06 14.57
CA GLY A 380 -5.40 27.36 15.34
C GLY A 380 -4.84 26.12 16.03
N ILE A 381 -5.63 25.06 16.07
CA ILE A 381 -5.26 23.81 16.73
C ILE A 381 -4.07 23.10 16.07
N TRP A 382 -3.85 23.34 14.77
CA TRP A 382 -2.77 22.72 13.99
C TRP A 382 -1.40 23.35 14.26
N SER A 383 -1.34 24.48 14.96
CA SER A 383 -0.08 25.17 15.27
C SER A 383 0.93 24.30 16.05
N CYS A 384 0.46 23.27 16.76
CA CYS A 384 1.31 22.30 17.44
C CYS A 384 2.20 21.48 16.50
N LEU A 385 1.88 21.43 15.20
CA LEU A 385 2.64 20.73 14.17
C LEU A 385 3.77 21.62 13.59
N ASN A 386 3.78 22.93 13.83
CA ASN A 386 4.84 23.80 13.36
C ASN A 386 6.20 23.38 13.90
N GLY A 387 7.23 23.46 13.03
CA GLY A 387 8.59 23.06 13.36
C GLY A 387 8.82 21.55 13.30
N SER A 388 7.82 20.74 12.89
CA SER A 388 8.01 19.31 12.68
C SER A 388 8.53 19.04 11.27
N PRO A 389 9.55 18.18 11.11
CA PRO A 389 9.99 17.71 9.79
C PRO A 389 8.95 16.78 9.18
N TYR A 390 8.87 16.77 7.86
CA TYR A 390 8.11 15.79 7.10
C TYR A 390 8.91 15.28 5.92
N GLU A 391 8.67 14.04 5.55
CA GLU A 391 9.11 13.40 4.30
C GLU A 391 7.94 12.60 3.75
N GLY A 392 7.71 12.71 2.45
CA GLY A 392 6.61 12.00 1.81
C GLY A 392 6.67 12.13 0.30
N TYR A 393 5.54 11.92 -0.36
CA TYR A 393 5.46 12.04 -1.80
C TYR A 393 4.12 12.62 -2.24
N GLU A 394 4.13 13.32 -3.37
CA GLU A 394 2.92 13.79 -4.06
C GLU A 394 2.64 12.91 -5.29
N ILE A 395 1.38 12.51 -5.42
CA ILE A 395 0.89 11.75 -6.57
C ILE A 395 -0.55 12.13 -6.88
N HIS A 396 -0.76 13.11 -7.74
CA HIS A 396 -2.10 13.63 -8.03
C HIS A 396 -2.26 14.12 -9.46
N MET A 397 -3.51 14.19 -9.91
CA MET A 397 -3.94 14.88 -11.11
C MET A 397 -4.56 16.20 -10.67
N GLY A 398 -4.03 17.30 -11.14
CA GLY A 398 -4.57 18.62 -10.83
C GLY A 398 -3.64 19.53 -10.04
N LYS A 399 -3.92 20.81 -10.13
CA LYS A 399 -3.19 21.89 -9.47
C LYS A 399 -4.17 22.72 -8.65
N SER A 400 -3.90 22.84 -7.36
CA SER A 400 -4.69 23.72 -6.47
C SER A 400 -4.03 25.08 -6.33
N THR A 401 -4.87 26.11 -6.26
CA THR A 401 -4.49 27.50 -6.03
C THR A 401 -5.40 28.12 -4.99
N ALA A 402 -4.92 29.15 -4.28
CA ALA A 402 -5.76 29.90 -3.36
C ALA A 402 -6.81 30.74 -4.14
N VAL A 403 -8.06 30.76 -3.65
CA VAL A 403 -9.18 31.45 -4.32
C VAL A 403 -8.99 32.95 -4.40
N ASN A 404 -8.26 33.57 -3.48
CA ASN A 404 -8.05 35.06 -3.42
C ASN A 404 -6.60 35.51 -3.63
N ALA A 405 -5.75 34.69 -4.24
CA ALA A 405 -4.37 35.09 -4.53
C ALA A 405 -4.33 36.11 -5.65
N THR A 406 -4.39 37.40 -5.30
CA THR A 406 -3.84 38.47 -6.15
C THR A 406 -2.38 38.13 -6.42
N SER A 407 -2.05 38.00 -7.70
CA SER A 407 -0.76 37.60 -8.22
C SER A 407 0.39 38.44 -7.63
N SER A 408 1.02 37.98 -6.58
CA SER A 408 2.32 38.46 -6.14
C SER A 408 3.36 37.41 -6.50
N LYS A 409 4.04 37.65 -7.62
CA LYS A 409 5.23 36.94 -8.06
C LYS A 409 6.38 37.28 -7.11
N GLU A 410 6.73 36.40 -6.20
CA GLU A 410 8.09 36.35 -5.69
C GLU A 410 8.63 34.92 -5.80
N LYS A 411 9.40 34.70 -6.85
CA LYS A 411 10.28 33.54 -6.98
C LYS A 411 11.42 33.71 -5.96
N LYS A 412 11.41 32.97 -4.88
CA LYS A 412 12.63 32.73 -4.12
C LYS A 412 13.39 31.56 -4.78
N VAL A 413 14.47 31.92 -5.47
CA VAL A 413 15.50 31.00 -5.93
C VAL A 413 16.43 30.74 -4.73
N GLY A 414 16.56 29.49 -4.30
CA GLY A 414 17.58 29.11 -3.33
C GLY A 414 17.44 27.71 -2.77
N GLN A 415 18.30 26.83 -3.25
CA GLN A 415 18.79 25.57 -2.65
C GLN A 415 17.90 24.34 -2.66
N SER A 416 18.47 23.27 -3.24
CA SER A 416 18.11 21.87 -3.41
C SER A 416 17.42 21.14 -2.24
N GLN A 417 16.19 21.54 -1.95
CA GLN A 417 15.20 20.69 -1.29
C GLN A 417 14.10 20.42 -2.31
N LYS A 418 13.60 19.19 -2.38
CA LYS A 418 12.50 18.83 -3.27
C LYS A 418 11.25 19.58 -2.77
N GLN A 419 10.91 20.71 -3.40
CA GLN A 419 9.79 21.56 -2.99
C GLN A 419 8.45 20.95 -3.46
N PRO A 420 7.33 21.19 -2.72
CA PRO A 420 5.98 20.86 -3.16
C PRO A 420 5.66 21.38 -4.57
N SER A 421 4.77 20.66 -5.28
CA SER A 421 4.41 20.94 -6.67
C SER A 421 3.54 22.20 -6.87
N SER A 422 2.97 22.73 -5.81
CA SER A 422 2.05 23.86 -5.80
C SER A 422 2.67 25.11 -5.18
N ASP A 423 2.17 26.28 -5.58
CA ASP A 423 2.50 27.56 -4.93
C ASP A 423 1.83 27.71 -3.54
N LEU A 424 1.07 26.69 -3.11
CA LEU A 424 0.45 26.62 -1.80
C LEU A 424 1.43 26.11 -0.74
N PRO A 425 1.23 26.46 0.55
CA PRO A 425 1.91 25.80 1.66
C PRO A 425 1.70 24.27 1.63
N THR A 426 2.65 23.51 2.18
CA THR A 426 2.56 22.03 2.29
C THR A 426 1.27 21.58 2.96
N VAL A 427 0.82 22.31 3.97
CA VAL A 427 -0.47 22.13 4.64
C VAL A 427 -1.23 23.45 4.59
N VAL A 428 -2.45 23.41 4.09
CA VAL A 428 -3.38 24.56 4.04
C VAL A 428 -4.41 24.38 5.12
N CYS A 429 -4.65 25.46 5.90
CA CYS A 429 -5.67 25.47 6.96
C CYS A 429 -6.82 26.43 6.62
N SER A 430 -8.01 26.10 7.16
CA SER A 430 -9.15 27.02 7.18
C SER A 430 -8.92 28.19 8.14
N GLU A 431 -9.63 29.31 7.93
CA GLU A 431 -9.54 30.50 8.80
C GLU A 431 -9.86 30.19 10.28
N ASN A 432 -10.85 29.32 10.52
CA ASN A 432 -11.22 28.92 11.88
C ASN A 432 -10.26 27.89 12.49
N GLY A 433 -9.25 27.43 11.75
CA GLY A 433 -8.25 26.49 12.21
C GLY A 433 -8.78 25.07 12.52
N MET A 434 -9.98 24.70 12.03
CA MET A 434 -10.54 23.38 12.28
C MET A 434 -10.32 22.40 11.13
N VAL A 435 -10.05 22.87 9.94
CA VAL A 435 -9.87 22.05 8.74
C VAL A 435 -8.48 22.29 8.18
N CYS A 436 -7.79 21.22 7.83
CA CYS A 436 -6.53 21.31 7.10
C CYS A 436 -6.44 20.28 5.99
N GLY A 437 -5.51 20.46 5.08
CA GLY A 437 -5.26 19.47 4.03
C GLY A 437 -3.90 19.64 3.38
N SER A 438 -3.44 18.56 2.76
CA SER A 438 -2.14 18.48 2.10
C SER A 438 -2.20 17.53 0.89
N TYR A 439 -1.30 17.76 -0.08
CA TYR A 439 -1.06 16.76 -1.13
C TYR A 439 -0.13 15.63 -0.71
N VAL A 440 0.59 15.80 0.39
CA VAL A 440 1.66 14.89 0.79
C VAL A 440 1.09 13.59 1.38
N HIS A 441 1.36 12.48 0.71
CA HIS A 441 1.19 11.14 1.24
C HIS A 441 2.39 10.75 2.11
N GLY A 442 2.14 9.97 3.17
CA GLY A 442 3.15 9.62 4.17
C GLY A 442 3.52 10.79 5.09
N LEU A 443 2.72 11.87 5.11
CA LEU A 443 2.95 13.07 5.93
C LEU A 443 3.20 12.74 7.41
N PHE A 444 2.57 11.70 7.92
CA PHE A 444 2.62 11.29 9.33
C PHE A 444 3.60 10.14 9.61
N ASP A 445 4.26 9.59 8.58
CA ASP A 445 5.15 8.43 8.72
C ASP A 445 6.50 8.80 9.37
N GLU A 446 6.86 10.07 9.33
CA GLU A 446 8.15 10.59 9.82
C GLU A 446 7.98 11.48 11.05
N GLY A 447 9.01 11.43 11.90
CA GLY A 447 9.10 12.34 13.04
C GLY A 447 8.01 12.15 14.07
N ASP A 448 7.51 13.27 14.60
CA ASP A 448 6.56 13.30 15.71
C ASP A 448 5.14 13.83 15.31
N LEU A 449 4.90 14.00 14.00
CA LEU A 449 3.65 14.60 13.50
C LEU A 449 2.40 13.82 13.94
N ALA A 450 2.40 12.49 13.79
CA ALA A 450 1.29 11.64 14.23
C ALA A 450 1.06 11.76 15.74
N TRP A 451 2.15 11.73 16.52
CA TRP A 451 2.09 11.86 17.96
C TRP A 451 1.56 13.23 18.40
N LYS A 452 2.04 14.33 17.80
CA LYS A 452 1.58 15.69 18.07
C LYS A 452 0.11 15.87 17.76
N LEU A 453 -0.35 15.32 16.62
CA LEU A 453 -1.76 15.34 16.26
C LEU A 453 -2.62 14.63 17.32
N VAL A 454 -2.24 13.41 17.71
CA VAL A 454 -3.00 12.64 18.72
C VAL A 454 -2.95 13.34 20.08
N LYS A 455 -1.84 13.92 20.48
CA LYS A 455 -1.74 14.73 21.70
C LYS A 455 -2.67 15.92 21.67
N MET A 456 -2.71 16.67 20.59
CA MET A 456 -3.62 17.80 20.43
C MET A 456 -5.09 17.35 20.55
N LEU A 457 -5.47 16.21 19.97
CA LEU A 457 -6.81 15.66 20.10
C LEU A 457 -7.14 15.24 21.54
N ALA A 458 -6.17 14.64 22.23
CA ALA A 458 -6.30 14.25 23.64
C ALA A 458 -6.47 15.47 24.55
N ASP A 459 -5.66 16.51 24.36
CA ASP A 459 -5.74 17.78 25.08
C ASP A 459 -7.12 18.45 24.86
N LYS A 460 -7.59 18.47 23.60
CA LYS A 460 -8.93 18.99 23.25
C LYS A 460 -10.06 18.21 23.92
N LYS A 461 -9.91 16.91 24.09
CA LYS A 461 -10.88 16.02 24.73
C LYS A 461 -10.75 15.98 26.26
N ASN A 462 -9.72 16.60 26.84
CA ASN A 462 -9.33 16.52 28.25
C ASN A 462 -9.10 15.08 28.74
N VAL A 463 -8.45 14.25 27.92
CA VAL A 463 -8.04 12.89 28.29
C VAL A 463 -6.52 12.78 28.36
N THR A 464 -6.02 12.04 29.37
CA THR A 464 -4.59 11.74 29.49
C THR A 464 -4.31 10.41 28.84
N LEU A 465 -3.39 10.39 27.90
CA LEU A 465 -2.88 9.17 27.27
C LEU A 465 -1.56 8.79 27.98
N GLU A 466 -1.67 8.08 29.10
CA GLU A 466 -0.50 7.65 29.90
C GLU A 466 0.51 6.84 29.10
N ALA A 467 0.06 6.12 28.07
CA ALA A 467 0.89 5.30 27.20
C ALA A 467 1.52 6.05 26.01
N LEU A 468 1.18 7.33 25.80
CA LEU A 468 1.82 8.16 24.78
C LEU A 468 3.17 8.68 25.32
N GLN A 469 4.17 7.83 25.34
CA GLN A 469 5.54 8.27 25.58
C GLN A 469 5.98 9.18 24.43
N SER A 470 6.57 10.33 24.78
CA SER A 470 7.27 11.18 23.82
C SER A 470 8.38 10.36 23.18
N GLY A 471 8.35 10.20 21.85
CA GLY A 471 9.41 9.52 21.11
C GLY A 471 9.00 8.23 20.39
N PHE A 472 7.72 8.02 20.07
CA PHE A 472 7.34 6.95 19.16
C PHE A 472 7.94 7.20 17.77
N ASP A 473 8.89 6.36 17.39
CA ASP A 473 9.56 6.38 16.10
C ASP A 473 8.93 5.28 15.23
N TYR A 474 8.07 5.68 14.31
CA TYR A 474 7.34 4.76 13.45
C TYR A 474 8.26 3.93 12.55
N LYS A 475 9.37 4.51 12.07
CA LYS A 475 10.38 3.75 11.29
C LYS A 475 11.03 2.65 12.11
N LYS A 476 11.47 2.95 13.34
CA LYS A 476 12.03 1.92 14.22
C LYS A 476 11.00 0.86 14.58
N PHE A 477 9.75 1.27 14.80
CA PHE A 477 8.66 0.33 15.02
C PHE A 477 8.49 -0.59 13.79
N GLN A 478 8.42 -0.04 12.57
CA GLN A 478 8.32 -0.85 11.35
C GLN A 478 9.51 -1.82 11.20
N GLU A 479 10.76 -1.38 11.46
CA GLU A 479 11.92 -2.25 11.43
C GLU A 479 11.78 -3.42 12.43
N SER A 480 11.29 -3.16 13.64
CA SER A 480 11.05 -4.23 14.63
C SER A 480 9.97 -5.23 14.16
N GLN A 481 8.97 -4.77 13.39
CA GLN A 481 7.93 -5.63 12.83
C GLN A 481 8.48 -6.52 11.70
N TYR A 482 9.41 -6.02 10.89
CA TYR A 482 10.10 -6.85 9.90
C TYR A 482 11.00 -7.90 10.58
N ASP A 483 11.68 -7.55 11.66
CA ASP A 483 12.49 -8.51 12.42
C ASP A 483 11.61 -9.57 13.07
N LEU A 484 10.50 -9.19 13.71
CA LEU A 484 9.53 -10.13 14.28
C LEU A 484 8.96 -11.09 13.23
N LEU A 485 8.64 -10.59 12.04
CA LEU A 485 8.18 -11.40 10.90
C LEU A 485 9.24 -12.41 10.47
N ALA A 486 10.49 -11.95 10.31
CA ALA A 486 11.61 -12.80 9.91
C ALA A 486 11.90 -13.88 10.95
N ASP A 487 11.96 -13.54 12.22
CA ASP A 487 12.21 -14.47 13.33
C ASP A 487 11.12 -15.54 13.41
N THR A 488 9.85 -15.14 13.26
CA THR A 488 8.74 -16.08 13.27
C THR A 488 8.80 -17.06 12.08
N ILE A 489 9.08 -16.55 10.87
CA ILE A 489 9.19 -17.42 9.69
C ILE A 489 10.41 -18.35 9.84
N ARG A 490 11.55 -17.86 10.30
CA ARG A 490 12.77 -18.63 10.50
C ARG A 490 12.56 -19.79 11.48
N GLN A 491 11.79 -19.59 12.55
CA GLN A 491 11.49 -20.62 13.54
C GLN A 491 10.55 -21.72 13.03
N HIS A 492 9.75 -21.45 12.00
CA HIS A 492 8.68 -22.34 11.55
C HIS A 492 8.82 -22.79 10.09
N MET A 493 9.91 -22.42 9.42
CA MET A 493 10.27 -22.83 8.07
C MET A 493 11.61 -23.56 8.08
N ASP A 494 11.72 -24.63 7.34
CA ASP A 494 13.00 -25.32 7.11
C ASP A 494 13.88 -24.45 6.20
N MET A 495 14.70 -23.61 6.84
CA MET A 495 15.57 -22.68 6.11
C MET A 495 16.73 -23.39 5.41
N ASP A 496 17.19 -24.55 5.92
CA ASP A 496 18.23 -25.35 5.23
C ASP A 496 17.68 -25.89 3.91
N PHE A 497 16.44 -26.34 3.91
CA PHE A 497 15.73 -26.73 2.71
C PHE A 497 15.55 -25.55 1.73
N VAL A 498 15.12 -24.38 2.21
CA VAL A 498 15.00 -23.17 1.38
C VAL A 498 16.35 -22.79 0.75
N TYR A 499 17.45 -22.86 1.50
CA TYR A 499 18.79 -22.61 0.97
C TYR A 499 19.26 -23.69 0.00
N SER A 500 18.84 -24.95 0.16
CA SER A 500 19.14 -26.02 -0.81
C SER A 500 18.49 -25.72 -2.16
N ILE A 501 17.20 -25.32 -2.14
CA ILE A 501 16.45 -24.90 -3.33
C ILE A 501 17.19 -23.76 -4.07
N LEU A 502 17.65 -22.76 -3.34
CA LEU A 502 18.40 -21.63 -3.92
C LEU A 502 19.75 -22.05 -4.53
N ARG A 503 20.41 -23.11 -3.99
CA ARG A 503 21.66 -23.62 -4.54
C ARG A 503 21.45 -24.44 -5.81
N GLU A 504 20.36 -25.18 -5.89
CA GLU A 504 20.04 -26.06 -7.02
C GLU A 504 19.40 -25.32 -8.19
N ALA A 505 18.85 -24.12 -7.97
CA ALA A 505 18.25 -23.32 -9.03
C ALA A 505 19.31 -23.03 -10.12
N LYS A 506 19.20 -23.73 -11.24
CA LYS A 506 19.97 -23.48 -12.46
C LYS A 506 19.27 -22.39 -13.24
N ILE A 507 19.92 -21.27 -13.43
CA ILE A 507 19.52 -20.21 -14.37
C ILE A 507 20.13 -20.51 -15.73
#